data_4b1110b813dbd0decb9c3e75048247cd
#
_entry.id   4b1110b813dbd0decb9c3e75048247cd
#
_cell.length_a   1.000
_cell.length_b   1.000
_cell.length_c   1.000
_cell.angle_alpha   90.00
_cell.angle_beta   90.00
_cell.angle_gamma   90.00
#
_symmetry.space_group_name_H-M   'P 1'
#
loop_
_entity.id
_entity.type
_entity.pdbx_description
1 polymer ?
#
loop_
_entity_poly.entity_id
_entity_poly.type
_entity_poly.pdbx_seq_one_letter_code
_entity_poly.pdbx_strand_id
1 'polypeptide(L)'
;MKMEEARRRDIFFSFFMFTADLRPNDAGYTQVLVRHLKALTEIGYTGFDVHIAPGPAHVGHHAEVESYISLKRAFDQAGFRDVKFTTNVGTTRTFDPTSPYEEQRKQALSYLKSRVDITSVLGGEDTIMSGPFLYPYGIFPLTDAGEGIWSDALQDWMKPRYAAAASIFQELAQYSAEKRVKLAIEPVKNWETPGPTMVSEALDFLESADIPVCGVTIDTAQVVMESQGPAIFRKNVARAAQQNRLNYVHISAPDRGAVRDSWIPWEIMLDEIEPVYSGPYLVEVFNAIPPFESSMRMTRRRFWRPGEDAPEAGVDSAYDVAQAALRTLEEKIASHRRRSHR
;
A
#
# COMPACT_ATOMS: atom_id res chain seq x y z
N MET A 1 -29.55 -16.91 -23.12
CA MET A 1 -28.20 -16.39 -22.85
C MET A 1 -28.14 -16.15 -21.35
N LYS A 2 -27.46 -17.03 -20.60
CA LYS A 2 -27.27 -16.85 -19.15
C LYS A 2 -26.44 -15.59 -18.99
N MET A 3 -26.97 -14.58 -18.26
CA MET A 3 -26.16 -13.48 -17.77
C MET A 3 -25.03 -14.12 -16.96
N GLU A 4 -23.80 -13.97 -17.43
CA GLU A 4 -22.62 -14.29 -16.67
C GLU A 4 -22.71 -13.47 -15.38
N GLU A 5 -22.87 -14.14 -14.25
CA GLU A 5 -22.86 -13.48 -12.94
C GLU A 5 -21.55 -12.68 -12.88
N ALA A 6 -21.65 -11.37 -12.94
CA ALA A 6 -20.50 -10.49 -12.91
C ALA A 6 -19.74 -10.82 -11.61
N ARG A 7 -18.59 -11.47 -11.75
CA ARG A 7 -17.75 -11.94 -10.65
C ARG A 7 -17.61 -10.79 -9.65
N ARG A 8 -18.01 -11.02 -8.39
CA ARG A 8 -17.86 -10.04 -7.32
C ARG A 8 -16.38 -9.66 -7.22
N ARG A 9 -16.08 -8.36 -7.19
CA ARG A 9 -14.71 -7.88 -7.03
C ARG A 9 -14.18 -8.25 -5.66
N ASP A 10 -12.96 -8.71 -5.59
CA ASP A 10 -12.26 -8.88 -4.32
C ASP A 10 -12.04 -7.51 -3.66
N ILE A 11 -12.39 -7.39 -2.39
CA ILE A 11 -12.17 -6.17 -1.60
C ILE A 11 -11.36 -6.55 -0.38
N PHE A 12 -10.19 -5.96 -0.26
CA PHE A 12 -9.24 -6.14 0.84
C PHE A 12 -9.34 -5.00 1.83
N PHE A 13 -8.84 -5.23 3.05
CA PHE A 13 -8.79 -4.21 4.08
C PHE A 13 -7.38 -4.03 4.63
N SER A 14 -6.95 -2.77 4.79
CA SER A 14 -5.63 -2.44 5.32
C SER A 14 -5.59 -2.54 6.84
N PHE A 15 -4.57 -3.20 7.37
CA PHE A 15 -4.33 -3.31 8.80
C PHE A 15 -3.80 -2.03 9.45
N PHE A 16 -3.53 -0.95 8.69
CA PHE A 16 -3.24 0.36 9.25
C PHE A 16 -4.35 0.94 10.16
N MET A 17 -5.56 0.43 10.05
CA MET A 17 -6.63 0.70 11.02
C MET A 17 -6.26 0.22 12.43
N PHE A 18 -5.52 -0.88 12.53
CA PHE A 18 -5.24 -1.59 13.78
C PHE A 18 -3.78 -1.42 14.20
N THR A 19 -2.85 -1.73 13.33
CA THR A 19 -1.43 -1.75 13.65
C THR A 19 -0.56 -1.41 12.43
N ALA A 20 0.60 -0.83 12.70
CA ALA A 20 1.68 -0.67 11.73
C ALA A 20 2.82 -1.67 11.95
N ASP A 21 2.71 -2.59 12.92
CA ASP A 21 3.69 -3.63 13.20
C ASP A 21 2.98 -4.92 13.61
N LEU A 22 3.12 -5.98 12.83
CA LEU A 22 2.50 -7.28 13.06
C LEU A 22 3.13 -8.07 14.21
N ARG A 23 4.30 -7.66 14.72
CA ARG A 23 5.01 -8.32 15.83
C ARG A 23 5.07 -9.85 15.67
N PRO A 24 5.67 -10.37 14.59
CA PRO A 24 5.55 -11.78 14.21
C PRO A 24 6.11 -12.76 15.26
N ASN A 25 6.91 -12.29 16.22
CA ASN A 25 7.46 -13.06 17.33
C ASN A 25 6.65 -12.96 18.63
N ASP A 26 5.53 -12.23 18.63
CA ASP A 26 4.66 -12.06 19.78
C ASP A 26 3.40 -12.92 19.64
N ALA A 27 3.41 -14.10 20.28
CA ALA A 27 2.27 -15.02 20.23
C ALA A 27 1.00 -14.44 20.88
N GLY A 28 1.12 -13.57 21.88
CA GLY A 28 -0.03 -12.88 22.48
C GLY A 28 -0.64 -11.89 21.51
N TYR A 29 0.19 -11.14 20.80
CA TYR A 29 -0.27 -10.19 19.80
C TYR A 29 -0.86 -10.90 18.56
N THR A 30 -0.33 -12.07 18.19
CA THR A 30 -0.92 -12.90 17.12
C THR A 30 -2.40 -13.20 17.38
N GLN A 31 -2.82 -13.41 18.64
CA GLN A 31 -4.23 -13.61 18.98
C GLN A 31 -5.08 -12.37 18.76
N VAL A 32 -4.51 -11.18 18.94
CA VAL A 32 -5.17 -9.90 18.60
C VAL A 32 -5.38 -9.79 17.10
N LEU A 33 -4.34 -10.08 16.31
CA LEU A 33 -4.43 -10.08 14.84
C LEU A 33 -5.48 -11.07 14.32
N VAL A 34 -5.48 -12.31 14.85
CA VAL A 34 -6.48 -13.35 14.52
C VAL A 34 -7.90 -12.86 14.79
N ARG A 35 -8.11 -12.16 15.90
CA ARG A 35 -9.43 -11.57 16.22
C ARG A 35 -9.86 -10.55 15.18
N HIS A 36 -8.95 -9.67 14.75
CA HIS A 36 -9.24 -8.68 13.70
C HIS A 36 -9.52 -9.37 12.35
N LEU A 37 -8.71 -10.36 11.97
CA LEU A 37 -8.94 -11.14 10.75
C LEU A 37 -10.32 -11.77 10.74
N LYS A 38 -10.72 -12.39 11.84
CA LYS A 38 -12.04 -13.03 11.97
C LYS A 38 -13.17 -12.02 11.81
N ALA A 39 -13.15 -10.93 12.56
CA ALA A 39 -14.19 -9.91 12.51
C ALA A 39 -14.32 -9.29 11.11
N LEU A 40 -13.20 -8.98 10.44
CA LEU A 40 -13.20 -8.40 9.10
C LEU A 40 -13.68 -9.40 8.03
N THR A 41 -13.34 -10.68 8.17
CA THR A 41 -13.86 -11.75 7.29
C THR A 41 -15.37 -11.91 7.47
N GLU A 42 -15.88 -11.86 8.70
CA GLU A 42 -17.33 -11.89 8.99
C GLU A 42 -18.07 -10.66 8.44
N ILE A 43 -17.42 -9.50 8.38
CA ILE A 43 -17.94 -8.29 7.70
C ILE A 43 -18.05 -8.50 6.19
N GLY A 44 -17.16 -9.31 5.57
CA GLY A 44 -17.21 -9.66 4.15
C GLY A 44 -15.98 -9.28 3.34
N TYR A 45 -14.89 -8.86 3.96
CA TYR A 45 -13.62 -8.65 3.28
C TYR A 45 -13.00 -9.99 2.83
N THR A 46 -12.41 -10.01 1.62
CA THR A 46 -11.87 -11.23 0.99
C THR A 46 -10.37 -11.37 1.11
N GLY A 47 -9.68 -10.36 1.63
CA GLY A 47 -8.25 -10.34 1.86
C GLY A 47 -7.81 -9.15 2.69
N PHE A 48 -6.52 -9.10 2.98
CA PHE A 48 -5.94 -8.09 3.87
C PHE A 48 -4.62 -7.58 3.36
N ASP A 49 -4.38 -6.29 3.56
CA ASP A 49 -3.07 -5.68 3.37
C ASP A 49 -2.42 -5.43 4.73
N VAL A 50 -1.15 -5.80 4.84
CA VAL A 50 -0.41 -5.70 6.08
C VAL A 50 0.92 -4.96 5.88
N HIS A 51 1.22 -4.03 6.78
CA HIS A 51 2.50 -3.33 6.75
C HIS A 51 3.61 -4.23 7.29
N ILE A 52 4.72 -4.31 6.54
CA ILE A 52 5.92 -5.02 6.96
C ILE A 52 6.94 -3.99 7.43
N ALA A 53 6.89 -3.69 8.71
CA ALA A 53 7.86 -2.80 9.35
C ALA A 53 9.30 -3.37 9.24
N PRO A 54 10.34 -2.52 9.12
CA PRO A 54 11.71 -2.98 9.22
C PRO A 54 11.95 -3.68 10.56
N GLY A 55 12.54 -4.87 10.52
CA GLY A 55 12.94 -5.59 11.72
C GLY A 55 14.04 -4.88 12.49
N PRO A 56 14.29 -5.27 13.75
CA PRO A 56 15.40 -4.72 14.54
C PRO A 56 16.73 -4.92 13.81
N ALA A 57 17.61 -3.93 13.86
CA ALA A 57 18.86 -3.92 13.10
C ALA A 57 19.82 -5.12 13.37
N HIS A 58 19.65 -5.78 14.52
CA HIS A 58 20.44 -6.98 14.90
C HIS A 58 19.82 -8.30 14.37
N VAL A 59 18.62 -8.25 13.80
CA VAL A 59 17.95 -9.43 13.22
C VAL A 59 18.27 -9.48 11.73
N GLY A 60 18.91 -10.56 11.31
CA GLY A 60 19.17 -10.77 9.88
C GLY A 60 17.89 -11.04 9.10
N HIS A 61 17.85 -10.63 7.83
CA HIS A 61 16.69 -10.77 6.95
C HIS A 61 16.13 -12.20 6.88
N HIS A 62 17.00 -13.21 6.92
CA HIS A 62 16.55 -14.60 6.94
C HIS A 62 15.75 -14.95 8.20
N ALA A 63 16.24 -14.55 9.38
CA ALA A 63 15.55 -14.79 10.65
C ALA A 63 14.22 -14.01 10.71
N GLU A 64 14.15 -12.84 10.08
CA GLU A 64 12.93 -12.08 9.95
C GLU A 64 11.89 -12.82 9.09
N VAL A 65 12.28 -13.33 7.92
CA VAL A 65 11.41 -14.15 7.07
C VAL A 65 10.87 -15.37 7.83
N GLU A 66 11.71 -16.09 8.59
CA GLU A 66 11.29 -17.23 9.42
C GLU A 66 10.23 -16.84 10.48
N SER A 67 10.33 -15.62 11.01
CA SER A 67 9.32 -15.10 11.94
C SER A 67 7.95 -14.95 11.26
N TYR A 68 7.92 -14.46 10.01
CA TYR A 68 6.69 -14.34 9.23
C TYR A 68 6.14 -15.69 8.75
N ILE A 69 6.99 -16.68 8.48
CA ILE A 69 6.56 -18.06 8.24
C ILE A 69 5.82 -18.59 9.47
N SER A 70 6.32 -18.32 10.66
CA SER A 70 5.69 -18.72 11.92
C SER A 70 4.34 -18.02 12.14
N LEU A 71 4.27 -16.72 11.85
CA LEU A 71 3.02 -15.94 11.88
C LEU A 71 2.00 -16.49 10.89
N LYS A 72 2.39 -16.78 9.65
CA LYS A 72 1.49 -17.36 8.64
C LYS A 72 0.94 -18.72 9.07
N ARG A 73 1.79 -19.58 9.65
CA ARG A 73 1.32 -20.85 10.22
C ARG A 73 0.26 -20.66 11.30
N ALA A 74 0.42 -19.65 12.15
CA ALA A 74 -0.58 -19.33 13.18
C ALA A 74 -1.91 -18.86 12.56
N PHE A 75 -1.85 -18.04 11.51
CA PHE A 75 -3.05 -17.65 10.74
C PHE A 75 -3.72 -18.87 10.08
N ASP A 76 -2.96 -19.78 9.47
CA ASP A 76 -3.46 -21.00 8.86
C ASP A 76 -4.16 -21.92 9.86
N GLN A 77 -3.56 -22.07 11.04
CA GLN A 77 -4.14 -22.85 12.16
C GLN A 77 -5.42 -22.21 12.71
N ALA A 78 -5.54 -20.89 12.63
CA ALA A 78 -6.73 -20.15 13.02
C ALA A 78 -7.84 -20.16 11.94
N GLY A 79 -7.63 -20.83 10.80
CA GLY A 79 -8.61 -20.97 9.71
C GLY A 79 -8.45 -19.98 8.55
N PHE A 80 -7.34 -19.24 8.48
CA PHE A 80 -7.10 -18.22 7.44
C PHE A 80 -6.13 -18.68 6.33
N ARG A 81 -6.07 -19.99 6.06
CA ARG A 81 -5.17 -20.54 5.03
C ARG A 81 -5.44 -19.97 3.65
N ASP A 82 -6.70 -19.86 3.26
CA ASP A 82 -7.15 -19.46 1.93
C ASP A 82 -7.41 -17.93 1.82
N VAL A 83 -7.15 -17.20 2.90
CA VAL A 83 -7.27 -15.74 2.91
C VAL A 83 -6.08 -15.13 2.19
N LYS A 84 -6.35 -14.19 1.28
CA LYS A 84 -5.33 -13.50 0.52
C LYS A 84 -4.70 -12.37 1.35
N PHE A 85 -3.38 -12.25 1.25
CA PHE A 85 -2.64 -11.15 1.84
C PHE A 85 -1.85 -10.41 0.76
N THR A 86 -1.83 -9.10 0.87
CA THR A 86 -0.89 -8.20 0.22
C THR A 86 -0.06 -7.49 1.28
N THR A 87 1.00 -6.84 0.88
CA THR A 87 1.86 -6.13 1.85
C THR A 87 2.10 -4.69 1.44
N ASN A 88 2.16 -3.81 2.44
CA ASN A 88 2.63 -2.45 2.29
C ASN A 88 4.07 -2.35 2.84
N VAL A 89 4.98 -1.83 2.02
CA VAL A 89 6.42 -1.75 2.31
C VAL A 89 6.90 -0.33 2.07
N GLY A 90 7.62 0.21 3.04
CA GLY A 90 8.37 1.45 2.89
C GLY A 90 9.88 1.20 2.97
N THR A 91 10.64 2.05 2.30
CA THR A 91 12.10 2.12 2.51
C THR A 91 12.44 3.13 3.59
N THR A 92 13.62 3.01 4.17
CA THR A 92 14.09 3.83 5.27
C THR A 92 15.41 4.49 4.94
N ARG A 93 15.86 5.43 5.77
CA ARG A 93 17.20 6.02 5.60
C ARG A 93 18.32 4.98 5.55
N THR A 94 18.19 3.88 6.29
CA THR A 94 19.18 2.79 6.28
C THR A 94 19.12 1.97 4.99
N PHE A 95 17.92 1.70 4.52
CA PHE A 95 17.65 0.90 3.32
C PHE A 95 17.16 1.81 2.19
N ASP A 96 18.06 2.66 1.70
CA ASP A 96 17.78 3.64 0.64
C ASP A 96 18.27 3.13 -0.72
N PRO A 97 17.36 2.67 -1.60
CA PRO A 97 17.73 2.22 -2.94
C PRO A 97 18.21 3.35 -3.85
N THR A 98 17.94 4.61 -3.48
CA THR A 98 18.33 5.80 -4.22
C THR A 98 19.63 6.44 -3.71
N SER A 99 20.27 5.84 -2.71
CA SER A 99 21.50 6.36 -2.11
C SER A 99 22.60 6.59 -3.15
N PRO A 100 23.40 7.66 -3.02
CA PRO A 100 24.60 7.84 -3.83
C PRO A 100 25.66 6.75 -3.55
N TYR A 101 25.58 6.08 -2.40
CA TYR A 101 26.57 5.07 -1.98
C TYR A 101 26.13 3.67 -2.43
N GLU A 102 26.96 3.00 -3.21
CA GLU A 102 26.65 1.67 -3.76
C GLU A 102 26.37 0.63 -2.68
N GLU A 103 27.15 0.61 -1.60
CA GLU A 103 26.98 -0.36 -0.51
C GLU A 103 25.62 -0.19 0.20
N GLN A 104 25.14 1.03 0.36
CA GLN A 104 23.82 1.28 0.92
C GLN A 104 22.72 0.81 -0.04
N ARG A 105 22.88 1.02 -1.35
CA ARG A 105 21.94 0.47 -2.34
C ARG A 105 21.89 -1.05 -2.35
N LYS A 106 23.03 -1.73 -2.19
CA LYS A 106 23.07 -3.20 -2.03
C LYS A 106 22.34 -3.67 -0.77
N GLN A 107 22.51 -2.96 0.34
CA GLN A 107 21.76 -3.24 1.58
C GLN A 107 20.25 -3.03 1.37
N ALA A 108 19.85 -1.96 0.68
CA ALA A 108 18.46 -1.72 0.32
C ALA A 108 17.89 -2.83 -0.56
N LEU A 109 18.65 -3.33 -1.54
CA LEU A 109 18.23 -4.46 -2.38
C LEU A 109 18.01 -5.72 -1.54
N SER A 110 18.94 -6.04 -0.64
CA SER A 110 18.81 -7.19 0.27
C SER A 110 17.56 -7.06 1.15
N TYR A 111 17.32 -5.87 1.69
CA TYR A 111 16.11 -5.55 2.45
C TYR A 111 14.85 -5.75 1.60
N LEU A 112 14.78 -5.17 0.40
CA LEU A 112 13.62 -5.28 -0.48
C LEU A 112 13.36 -6.72 -0.92
N LYS A 113 14.40 -7.52 -1.20
CA LYS A 113 14.26 -8.95 -1.47
C LYS A 113 13.64 -9.71 -0.29
N SER A 114 14.04 -9.39 0.94
CA SER A 114 13.41 -10.00 2.12
C SER A 114 11.93 -9.59 2.27
N ARG A 115 11.55 -8.37 1.87
CA ARG A 115 10.14 -7.96 1.82
C ARG A 115 9.35 -8.75 0.77
N VAL A 116 9.95 -9.01 -0.40
CA VAL A 116 9.36 -9.91 -1.42
C VAL A 116 9.16 -11.32 -0.85
N ASP A 117 10.15 -11.88 -0.15
CA ASP A 117 10.03 -13.19 0.49
C ASP A 117 8.90 -13.23 1.53
N ILE A 118 8.81 -12.22 2.40
CA ILE A 118 7.73 -12.10 3.40
C ILE A 118 6.37 -11.97 2.71
N THR A 119 6.29 -11.18 1.64
CA THR A 119 5.05 -11.02 0.86
C THR A 119 4.61 -12.35 0.26
N SER A 120 5.53 -13.09 -0.33
CA SER A 120 5.28 -14.43 -0.87
C SER A 120 4.83 -15.42 0.22
N VAL A 121 5.46 -15.38 1.40
CA VAL A 121 5.07 -16.22 2.56
C VAL A 121 3.65 -15.94 3.02
N LEU A 122 3.27 -14.66 3.13
CA LEU A 122 1.96 -14.28 3.64
C LEU A 122 0.85 -14.46 2.61
N GLY A 123 1.08 -14.02 1.37
CA GLY A 123 0.06 -13.92 0.34
C GLY A 123 0.04 -15.08 -0.67
N GLY A 124 1.09 -15.91 -0.71
CA GLY A 124 1.24 -16.97 -1.69
C GLY A 124 1.59 -16.45 -3.09
N GLU A 125 1.19 -17.19 -4.10
CA GLU A 125 1.44 -16.85 -5.51
C GLU A 125 0.50 -15.73 -6.00
N ASP A 126 1.03 -14.91 -6.92
CA ASP A 126 0.33 -13.80 -7.55
C ASP A 126 -0.14 -12.69 -6.58
N THR A 127 0.52 -12.60 -5.43
CA THR A 127 0.30 -11.56 -4.44
C THR A 127 0.97 -10.23 -4.83
N ILE A 128 0.70 -9.16 -4.06
CA ILE A 128 1.18 -7.81 -4.36
C ILE A 128 1.99 -7.29 -3.18
N MET A 129 3.19 -6.77 -3.47
CA MET A 129 3.95 -5.89 -2.59
C MET A 129 3.77 -4.46 -3.07
N SER A 130 3.09 -3.65 -2.29
CA SER A 130 2.81 -2.25 -2.57
C SER A 130 3.54 -1.34 -1.58
N GLY A 131 3.47 -0.04 -1.81
CA GLY A 131 3.90 1.01 -0.89
C GLY A 131 4.97 1.95 -1.45
N PRO A 132 5.42 2.92 -0.64
CA PRO A 132 6.41 3.93 -1.02
C PRO A 132 7.85 3.39 -0.88
N PHE A 133 8.23 2.39 -1.67
CA PHE A 133 9.53 1.72 -1.53
C PHE A 133 10.59 2.17 -2.53
N LEU A 134 10.31 3.21 -3.35
CA LEU A 134 11.32 3.77 -4.26
C LEU A 134 12.27 4.74 -3.55
N TYR A 135 11.77 5.58 -2.67
CA TYR A 135 12.55 6.54 -1.90
C TYR A 135 12.23 6.42 -0.39
N PRO A 136 13.20 6.70 0.51
CA PRO A 136 12.96 6.58 1.96
C PRO A 136 11.79 7.42 2.45
N TYR A 137 10.80 6.75 3.02
CA TYR A 137 9.59 7.36 3.54
C TYR A 137 9.87 8.27 4.75
N GLY A 138 9.28 9.47 4.75
CA GLY A 138 9.47 10.47 5.80
C GLY A 138 10.85 11.14 5.80
N ILE A 139 11.68 10.95 4.78
CA ILE A 139 13.02 11.52 4.67
C ILE A 139 13.02 12.60 3.58
N PHE A 140 13.42 13.81 3.96
CA PHE A 140 13.52 14.94 3.03
C PHE A 140 14.96 15.41 2.89
N PRO A 141 15.39 15.76 1.66
CA PRO A 141 16.74 16.23 1.43
C PRO A 141 16.95 17.63 1.99
N LEU A 142 18.14 17.85 2.54
CA LEU A 142 18.59 19.15 3.03
C LEU A 142 19.86 19.54 2.29
N THR A 143 20.09 20.85 2.17
CA THR A 143 21.39 21.40 1.76
C THR A 143 22.43 21.16 2.85
N ASP A 144 23.70 21.42 2.53
CA ASP A 144 24.79 21.34 3.52
C ASP A 144 24.59 22.33 4.70
N ALA A 145 23.82 23.40 4.47
CA ALA A 145 23.43 24.34 5.53
C ALA A 145 22.24 23.87 6.38
N GLY A 146 21.66 22.69 6.08
CA GLY A 146 20.49 22.15 6.79
C GLY A 146 19.16 22.75 6.34
N GLU A 147 19.12 23.43 5.23
CA GLU A 147 17.90 24.00 4.64
C GLU A 147 17.22 23.01 3.68
N GLY A 148 15.90 23.09 3.54
CA GLY A 148 15.16 22.26 2.58
C GLY A 148 15.56 22.56 1.14
N ILE A 149 15.56 21.52 0.30
CA ILE A 149 15.75 21.67 -1.16
C ILE A 149 14.36 21.76 -1.79
N TRP A 150 14.12 22.79 -2.59
CA TRP A 150 12.81 23.13 -3.12
C TRP A 150 12.73 23.11 -4.65
N SER A 151 11.51 22.90 -5.18
CA SER A 151 11.17 23.09 -6.60
C SER A 151 12.10 22.41 -7.58
N ASP A 152 12.63 23.13 -8.57
CA ASP A 152 13.50 22.59 -9.62
C ASP A 152 14.81 22.00 -9.06
N ALA A 153 15.35 22.59 -7.99
CA ALA A 153 16.53 22.06 -7.31
C ALA A 153 16.26 20.68 -6.68
N LEU A 154 15.04 20.42 -6.20
CA LEU A 154 14.65 19.10 -5.73
C LEU A 154 14.61 18.09 -6.88
N GLN A 155 14.05 18.44 -8.02
CA GLN A 155 14.03 17.57 -9.21
C GLN A 155 15.44 17.25 -9.69
N ASP A 156 16.31 18.22 -9.73
CA ASP A 156 17.72 18.03 -10.12
C ASP A 156 18.48 17.16 -9.11
N TRP A 157 18.13 17.27 -7.82
CA TRP A 157 18.68 16.42 -6.78
C TRP A 157 18.17 14.96 -6.87
N MET A 158 16.91 14.75 -7.28
CA MET A 158 16.29 13.42 -7.40
C MET A 158 16.77 12.65 -8.63
N LYS A 159 16.99 13.30 -9.78
CA LYS A 159 17.38 12.66 -11.04
C LYS A 159 18.54 11.66 -10.92
N PRO A 160 19.72 12.04 -10.38
CA PRO A 160 20.85 11.10 -10.27
C PRO A 160 20.56 9.95 -9.29
N ARG A 161 19.68 10.17 -8.31
CA ARG A 161 19.27 9.16 -7.34
C ARG A 161 18.37 8.11 -7.98
N TYR A 162 17.41 8.51 -8.78
CA TYR A 162 16.58 7.58 -9.55
C TYR A 162 17.42 6.80 -10.57
N ALA A 163 18.36 7.46 -11.24
CA ALA A 163 19.29 6.77 -12.12
C ALA A 163 20.13 5.71 -11.38
N ALA A 164 20.57 6.01 -10.15
CA ALA A 164 21.31 5.05 -9.33
C ALA A 164 20.44 3.88 -8.82
N ALA A 165 19.14 4.09 -8.65
CA ALA A 165 18.20 3.06 -8.25
C ALA A 165 17.83 2.09 -9.38
N ALA A 166 18.03 2.46 -10.64
CA ALA A 166 17.57 1.67 -11.79
C ALA A 166 18.02 0.21 -11.74
N SER A 167 19.32 -0.07 -11.54
CA SER A 167 19.85 -1.43 -11.46
C SER A 167 19.30 -2.22 -10.27
N ILE A 168 19.04 -1.55 -9.16
CA ILE A 168 18.45 -2.15 -7.96
C ILE A 168 17.02 -2.64 -8.28
N PHE A 169 16.23 -1.81 -8.95
CA PHE A 169 14.85 -2.16 -9.30
C PHE A 169 14.75 -3.16 -10.45
N GLN A 170 15.69 -3.17 -11.39
CA GLN A 170 15.78 -4.22 -12.41
C GLN A 170 16.00 -5.60 -11.76
N GLU A 171 16.98 -5.70 -10.83
CA GLU A 171 17.24 -6.95 -10.11
C GLU A 171 16.09 -7.33 -9.17
N LEU A 172 15.49 -6.38 -8.47
CA LEU A 172 14.33 -6.62 -7.61
C LEU A 172 13.12 -7.12 -8.42
N ALA A 173 12.86 -6.55 -9.59
CA ALA A 173 11.77 -6.97 -10.47
C ALA A 173 11.96 -8.41 -10.97
N GLN A 174 13.18 -8.78 -11.36
CA GLN A 174 13.49 -10.15 -11.72
C GLN A 174 13.24 -11.09 -10.54
N TYR A 175 13.75 -10.76 -9.36
CA TYR A 175 13.59 -11.56 -8.14
C TYR A 175 12.12 -11.72 -7.76
N SER A 176 11.34 -10.65 -7.83
CA SER A 176 9.91 -10.69 -7.51
C SER A 176 9.11 -11.54 -8.50
N ALA A 177 9.48 -11.53 -9.77
CA ALA A 177 8.87 -12.39 -10.80
C ALA A 177 9.12 -13.89 -10.51
N GLU A 178 10.34 -14.25 -10.10
CA GLU A 178 10.69 -15.63 -9.69
C GLU A 178 9.86 -16.08 -8.48
N LYS A 179 9.51 -15.15 -7.57
CA LYS A 179 8.67 -15.39 -6.40
C LYS A 179 7.17 -15.25 -6.68
N ARG A 180 6.79 -14.88 -7.91
CA ARG A 180 5.40 -14.58 -8.30
C ARG A 180 4.76 -13.51 -7.42
N VAL A 181 5.52 -12.47 -7.07
CA VAL A 181 5.07 -11.29 -6.34
C VAL A 181 5.04 -10.11 -7.30
N LYS A 182 3.89 -9.45 -7.45
CA LYS A 182 3.77 -8.21 -8.21
C LYS A 182 4.28 -7.05 -7.39
N LEU A 183 5.13 -6.21 -7.97
CA LEU A 183 5.57 -4.96 -7.35
C LEU A 183 4.65 -3.82 -7.80
N ALA A 184 4.26 -2.96 -6.85
CA ALA A 184 3.42 -1.80 -7.11
C ALA A 184 3.94 -0.59 -6.33
N ILE A 185 4.73 0.28 -6.97
CA ILE A 185 5.20 1.52 -6.34
C ILE A 185 3.99 2.42 -6.09
N GLU A 186 3.81 2.85 -4.87
CA GLU A 186 2.79 3.82 -4.48
C GLU A 186 3.39 5.21 -4.43
N PRO A 187 3.01 6.12 -5.34
CA PRO A 187 3.28 7.54 -5.17
C PRO A 187 2.50 8.06 -3.97
N VAL A 188 3.19 8.71 -3.04
CA VAL A 188 2.58 9.28 -1.84
C VAL A 188 2.81 10.78 -1.80
N LYS A 189 2.00 11.49 -1.01
CA LYS A 189 1.99 12.95 -1.01
C LYS A 189 3.30 13.59 -0.58
N ASN A 190 3.49 14.84 -1.01
CA ASN A 190 4.72 15.61 -0.88
C ASN A 190 5.19 15.89 0.57
N TRP A 191 4.35 15.66 1.58
CA TRP A 191 4.79 15.70 2.99
C TRP A 191 5.17 14.34 3.57
N GLU A 192 5.00 13.26 2.80
CA GLU A 192 5.45 11.91 3.16
C GLU A 192 6.78 11.55 2.47
N THR A 193 7.00 12.05 1.24
CA THR A 193 8.23 11.82 0.47
C THR A 193 8.50 12.99 -0.48
N PRO A 194 9.76 13.26 -0.83
CA PRO A 194 10.09 14.20 -1.89
C PRO A 194 9.78 13.67 -3.30
N GLY A 195 9.53 12.36 -3.44
CA GLY A 195 9.17 11.71 -4.70
C GLY A 195 9.26 10.17 -4.66
N PRO A 196 8.52 9.46 -5.54
CA PRO A 196 7.50 9.99 -6.44
C PRO A 196 6.24 10.41 -5.68
N THR A 197 5.65 11.53 -6.06
CA THR A 197 4.40 12.03 -5.49
C THR A 197 3.22 11.85 -6.45
N MET A 198 3.49 11.72 -7.75
CA MET A 198 2.49 11.49 -8.78
C MET A 198 2.69 10.15 -9.49
N VAL A 199 1.59 9.57 -9.95
CA VAL A 199 1.61 8.31 -10.74
C VAL A 199 2.50 8.45 -11.97
N SER A 200 2.48 9.62 -12.64
CA SER A 200 3.36 9.88 -13.79
C SER A 200 4.85 9.80 -13.44
N GLU A 201 5.28 10.29 -12.29
CA GLU A 201 6.70 10.23 -11.87
C GLU A 201 7.16 8.79 -11.65
N ALA A 202 6.32 7.95 -11.03
CA ALA A 202 6.64 6.54 -10.86
C ALA A 202 6.69 5.81 -12.21
N LEU A 203 5.76 6.11 -13.13
CA LEU A 203 5.78 5.54 -14.49
C LEU A 203 7.01 6.02 -15.28
N ASP A 204 7.40 7.29 -15.17
CA ASP A 204 8.59 7.84 -15.82
C ASP A 204 9.87 7.14 -15.32
N PHE A 205 9.96 6.89 -14.02
CA PHE A 205 11.05 6.09 -13.45
C PHE A 205 11.08 4.67 -14.04
N LEU A 206 9.95 3.95 -14.02
CA LEU A 206 9.87 2.58 -14.51
C LEU A 206 10.20 2.46 -16.00
N GLU A 207 9.79 3.45 -16.81
CA GLU A 207 10.11 3.48 -18.24
C GLU A 207 11.58 3.81 -18.49
N SER A 208 12.08 4.89 -17.86
CA SER A 208 13.46 5.37 -18.08
C SER A 208 14.51 4.35 -17.62
N ALA A 209 14.19 3.56 -16.62
CA ALA A 209 15.04 2.52 -16.09
C ALA A 209 14.82 1.12 -16.73
N ASP A 210 13.91 1.02 -17.71
CA ASP A 210 13.53 -0.25 -18.38
C ASP A 210 13.27 -1.39 -17.38
N ILE A 211 12.41 -1.11 -16.38
CA ILE A 211 12.08 -2.08 -15.32
C ILE A 211 10.87 -2.89 -15.75
N PRO A 212 11.03 -4.21 -16.00
CA PRO A 212 9.91 -5.08 -16.33
C PRO A 212 9.05 -5.41 -15.11
N VAL A 213 7.82 -5.84 -15.32
CA VAL A 213 6.93 -6.49 -14.31
C VAL A 213 6.65 -5.68 -13.04
N CYS A 214 7.22 -4.48 -12.88
CA CYS A 214 6.91 -3.55 -11.82
C CYS A 214 5.87 -2.53 -12.30
N GLY A 215 4.88 -2.25 -11.49
CA GLY A 215 3.83 -1.29 -11.78
C GLY A 215 3.65 -0.28 -10.68
N VAL A 216 2.50 0.36 -10.68
CA VAL A 216 2.12 1.40 -9.74
C VAL A 216 0.87 1.03 -8.97
N THR A 217 0.76 1.59 -7.78
CA THR A 217 -0.49 1.67 -7.02
C THR A 217 -1.14 3.01 -7.30
N ILE A 218 -2.44 3.00 -7.51
CA ILE A 218 -3.27 4.21 -7.51
C ILE A 218 -4.06 4.24 -6.21
N ASP A 219 -3.76 5.22 -5.35
CA ASP A 219 -4.50 5.51 -4.14
C ASP A 219 -5.38 6.73 -4.35
N THR A 220 -6.69 6.60 -4.06
CA THR A 220 -7.67 7.67 -4.32
C THR A 220 -7.38 8.95 -3.53
N ALA A 221 -6.88 8.84 -2.30
CA ALA A 221 -6.52 10.01 -1.50
C ALA A 221 -5.25 10.70 -2.04
N GLN A 222 -4.22 9.92 -2.38
CA GLN A 222 -2.97 10.46 -2.92
C GLN A 222 -3.23 11.21 -4.23
N VAL A 223 -4.00 10.61 -5.15
CA VAL A 223 -4.36 11.23 -6.43
C VAL A 223 -5.15 12.52 -6.24
N VAL A 224 -6.09 12.59 -5.29
CA VAL A 224 -6.86 13.82 -5.03
C VAL A 224 -5.98 14.93 -4.48
N MET A 225 -5.00 14.58 -3.64
CA MET A 225 -4.14 15.57 -2.99
C MET A 225 -2.98 16.05 -3.87
N GLU A 226 -2.43 15.19 -4.74
CA GLU A 226 -1.25 15.48 -5.57
C GLU A 226 -1.58 15.62 -7.06
N SER A 227 -2.79 15.22 -7.48
CA SER A 227 -3.20 15.27 -8.87
C SER A 227 -3.40 16.72 -9.35
N GLN A 228 -3.04 16.94 -10.61
CA GLN A 228 -3.37 18.17 -11.34
C GLN A 228 -4.81 18.14 -11.92
N GLY A 229 -5.68 17.35 -11.30
CA GLY A 229 -7.09 17.25 -11.63
C GLY A 229 -7.48 16.05 -12.51
N PRO A 230 -8.79 15.93 -12.84
CA PRO A 230 -9.35 14.74 -13.49
C PRO A 230 -8.71 14.39 -14.85
N ALA A 231 -8.29 15.38 -15.64
CA ALA A 231 -7.69 15.14 -16.94
C ALA A 231 -6.33 14.44 -16.85
N ILE A 232 -5.50 14.85 -15.87
CA ILE A 232 -4.20 14.22 -15.63
C ILE A 232 -4.39 12.83 -15.01
N PHE A 233 -5.32 12.67 -14.09
CA PHE A 233 -5.69 11.36 -13.55
C PHE A 233 -6.05 10.38 -14.67
N ARG A 234 -6.96 10.78 -15.56
CA ARG A 234 -7.40 9.99 -16.72
C ARG A 234 -6.22 9.55 -17.59
N LYS A 235 -5.33 10.50 -17.90
CA LYS A 235 -4.10 10.23 -18.67
C LYS A 235 -3.20 9.20 -17.98
N ASN A 236 -3.02 9.34 -16.65
CA ASN A 236 -2.15 8.45 -15.87
C ASN A 236 -2.73 7.03 -15.76
N VAL A 237 -4.03 6.88 -15.55
CA VAL A 237 -4.70 5.56 -15.53
C VAL A 237 -4.57 4.89 -16.90
N ALA A 238 -4.88 5.62 -17.98
CA ALA A 238 -4.75 5.09 -19.34
C ALA A 238 -3.31 4.65 -19.65
N ARG A 239 -2.30 5.45 -19.29
CA ARG A 239 -0.89 5.11 -19.47
C ARG A 239 -0.50 3.86 -18.67
N ALA A 240 -0.86 3.79 -17.40
CA ALA A 240 -0.57 2.63 -16.56
C ALA A 240 -1.22 1.35 -17.13
N ALA A 241 -2.45 1.46 -17.60
CA ALA A 241 -3.17 0.34 -18.21
C ALA A 241 -2.55 -0.11 -19.54
N GLN A 242 -2.22 0.83 -20.45
CA GLN A 242 -1.58 0.54 -21.74
C GLN A 242 -0.23 -0.16 -21.59
N GLN A 243 0.50 0.16 -20.53
CA GLN A 243 1.79 -0.44 -20.19
C GLN A 243 1.67 -1.71 -19.34
N ASN A 244 0.44 -2.13 -18.99
CA ASN A 244 0.18 -3.23 -18.08
C ASN A 244 0.86 -3.03 -16.70
N ARG A 245 0.85 -1.79 -16.18
CA ARG A 245 1.52 -1.37 -14.94
C ARG A 245 0.55 -0.95 -13.84
N LEU A 246 -0.76 -1.01 -14.03
CA LEU A 246 -1.73 -0.78 -12.95
C LEU A 246 -1.86 -2.05 -12.11
N ASN A 247 -1.01 -2.19 -11.10
CA ASN A 247 -0.90 -3.41 -10.32
C ASN A 247 -1.77 -3.41 -9.06
N TYR A 248 -2.09 -2.24 -8.50
CA TYR A 248 -2.95 -2.16 -7.32
C TYR A 248 -3.77 -0.87 -7.27
N VAL A 249 -4.90 -0.92 -6.57
CA VAL A 249 -5.77 0.25 -6.35
C VAL A 249 -6.17 0.30 -4.88
N HIS A 250 -5.85 1.42 -4.23
CA HIS A 250 -6.24 1.72 -2.87
C HIS A 250 -7.41 2.72 -2.85
N ILE A 251 -8.38 2.44 -2.02
CA ILE A 251 -9.55 3.28 -1.77
C ILE A 251 -9.41 3.87 -0.38
N SER A 252 -8.95 5.10 -0.32
CA SER A 252 -8.75 5.84 0.91
C SER A 252 -9.36 7.24 0.82
N ALA A 253 -9.84 7.77 1.93
CA ALA A 253 -10.35 9.13 2.00
C ALA A 253 -9.21 10.15 2.02
N PRO A 254 -9.33 11.32 1.34
CA PRO A 254 -8.29 12.35 1.34
C PRO A 254 -7.86 12.80 2.72
N ASP A 255 -8.76 12.71 3.69
CA ASP A 255 -8.49 13.01 5.09
C ASP A 255 -7.93 11.81 5.89
N ARG A 256 -7.66 10.67 5.22
CA ARG A 256 -7.19 9.40 5.81
C ARG A 256 -8.14 8.80 6.84
N GLY A 257 -9.37 9.29 6.91
CA GLY A 257 -10.43 8.82 7.80
C GLY A 257 -11.35 7.78 7.17
N ALA A 258 -12.59 7.76 7.65
CA ALA A 258 -13.62 6.85 7.14
C ALA A 258 -13.93 7.10 5.66
N VAL A 259 -14.08 6.02 4.90
CA VAL A 259 -14.39 6.07 3.46
C VAL A 259 -15.83 6.55 3.21
N ARG A 260 -16.76 6.18 4.12
CA ARG A 260 -18.12 6.71 4.09
C ARG A 260 -18.11 8.24 4.33
N ASP A 261 -18.94 8.94 3.61
CA ASP A 261 -19.10 10.42 3.72
C ASP A 261 -17.80 11.20 3.43
N SER A 262 -16.93 10.65 2.58
CA SER A 262 -15.65 11.22 2.20
C SER A 262 -15.71 12.02 0.89
N TRP A 263 -14.68 12.82 0.64
CA TRP A 263 -14.48 13.57 -0.61
C TRP A 263 -13.85 12.75 -1.74
N ILE A 264 -14.03 11.42 -1.76
CA ILE A 264 -13.58 10.60 -2.89
C ILE A 264 -14.44 10.93 -4.12
N PRO A 265 -13.85 11.32 -5.26
CA PRO A 265 -14.59 11.62 -6.49
C PRO A 265 -14.96 10.31 -7.21
N TRP A 266 -15.88 9.55 -6.63
CA TRP A 266 -16.24 8.18 -6.99
C TRP A 266 -16.50 7.94 -8.48
N GLU A 267 -17.25 8.84 -9.13
CA GLU A 267 -17.58 8.69 -10.53
C GLU A 267 -16.34 8.77 -11.41
N ILE A 268 -15.51 9.79 -11.20
CA ILE A 268 -14.26 9.97 -11.94
C ILE A 268 -13.33 8.78 -11.72
N MET A 269 -13.20 8.32 -10.47
CA MET A 269 -12.31 7.19 -10.14
C MET A 269 -12.77 5.89 -10.78
N LEU A 270 -14.06 5.54 -10.63
CA LEU A 270 -14.58 4.28 -11.14
C LEU A 270 -14.72 4.28 -12.67
N ASP A 271 -15.08 5.41 -13.29
CA ASP A 271 -15.21 5.50 -14.75
C ASP A 271 -13.86 5.23 -15.45
N GLU A 272 -12.73 5.59 -14.84
CA GLU A 272 -11.40 5.36 -15.42
C GLU A 272 -10.79 4.00 -15.02
N ILE A 273 -11.01 3.55 -13.78
CA ILE A 273 -10.35 2.36 -13.23
C ILE A 273 -11.09 1.07 -13.59
N GLU A 274 -12.44 1.01 -13.43
CA GLU A 274 -13.23 -0.22 -13.66
C GLU A 274 -13.05 -0.85 -15.04
N PRO A 275 -12.93 -0.09 -16.15
CA PRO A 275 -12.73 -0.66 -17.47
C PRO A 275 -11.37 -1.34 -17.69
N VAL A 276 -10.35 -0.97 -16.92
CA VAL A 276 -8.94 -1.34 -17.18
C VAL A 276 -8.29 -2.15 -16.06
N TYR A 277 -8.95 -2.25 -14.92
CA TYR A 277 -8.41 -2.94 -13.74
C TYR A 277 -9.34 -4.04 -13.24
N SER A 278 -8.80 -5.26 -13.13
CA SER A 278 -9.55 -6.44 -12.66
C SER A 278 -9.06 -6.98 -11.31
N GLY A 279 -8.02 -6.40 -10.74
CA GLY A 279 -7.45 -6.79 -9.44
C GLY A 279 -8.32 -6.40 -8.24
N PRO A 280 -7.87 -6.71 -7.01
CA PRO A 280 -8.59 -6.35 -5.80
C PRO A 280 -8.55 -4.84 -5.53
N TYR A 281 -9.60 -4.31 -4.90
CA TYR A 281 -9.54 -3.00 -4.26
C TYR A 281 -9.11 -3.15 -2.81
N LEU A 282 -8.19 -2.31 -2.35
CA LEU A 282 -7.82 -2.20 -0.95
C LEU A 282 -8.54 -1.01 -0.32
N VAL A 283 -9.31 -1.23 0.72
CA VAL A 283 -9.85 -0.16 1.56
C VAL A 283 -8.81 0.21 2.62
N GLU A 284 -8.40 1.48 2.63
CA GLU A 284 -7.46 2.01 3.62
C GLU A 284 -8.11 3.06 4.52
N VAL A 285 -8.06 2.78 5.81
CA VAL A 285 -8.42 3.73 6.87
C VAL A 285 -7.30 3.71 7.90
N PHE A 286 -6.79 4.86 8.27
CA PHE A 286 -5.58 4.96 9.07
C PHE A 286 -5.86 5.31 10.52
N ASN A 287 -5.26 4.56 11.44
CA ASN A 287 -5.21 4.84 12.86
C ASN A 287 -3.83 4.53 13.46
N ALA A 288 -2.95 3.91 12.68
CA ALA A 288 -1.63 3.45 13.14
C ALA A 288 -0.64 3.46 11.99
N ILE A 289 -0.15 4.63 11.57
CA ILE A 289 0.87 4.73 10.52
C ILE A 289 2.12 5.46 11.05
N PRO A 290 3.30 4.84 11.08
CA PRO A 290 4.54 5.52 11.44
C PRO A 290 4.93 6.55 10.35
N PRO A 291 5.52 7.70 10.68
CA PRO A 291 5.76 8.22 12.03
C PRO A 291 4.57 8.99 12.64
N PHE A 292 3.40 8.94 12.02
CA PHE A 292 2.25 9.80 12.34
C PHE A 292 1.25 9.15 13.31
N GLU A 293 1.56 8.00 13.89
CA GLU A 293 0.64 7.27 14.76
C GLU A 293 0.06 8.15 15.90
N SER A 294 0.93 8.84 16.62
CA SER A 294 0.49 9.67 17.76
C SER A 294 -0.42 10.81 17.32
N SER A 295 -0.08 11.52 16.23
CA SER A 295 -0.90 12.63 15.74
C SER A 295 -2.24 12.14 15.19
N MET A 296 -2.28 11.01 14.51
CA MET A 296 -3.52 10.41 14.01
C MET A 296 -4.43 9.96 15.16
N ARG A 297 -3.87 9.38 16.22
CA ARG A 297 -4.64 8.98 17.41
C ARG A 297 -5.16 10.14 18.23
N MET A 298 -4.51 11.29 18.21
CA MET A 298 -4.96 12.51 18.90
C MET A 298 -6.00 13.32 18.11
N THR A 299 -6.26 12.97 16.86
CA THR A 299 -7.20 13.69 15.99
C THR A 299 -8.62 13.13 16.11
N ARG A 300 -9.59 13.83 15.48
CA ARG A 300 -10.99 13.39 15.39
C ARG A 300 -11.19 12.11 14.55
N ARG A 301 -10.14 11.54 13.94
CA ARG A 301 -10.20 10.31 13.10
C ARG A 301 -9.91 9.06 13.90
N ARG A 302 -9.77 9.18 15.19
CA ARG A 302 -9.55 8.06 16.08
C ARG A 302 -10.77 7.14 16.09
N PHE A 303 -10.49 5.87 15.94
CA PHE A 303 -11.44 4.77 16.11
C PHE A 303 -10.94 3.92 17.28
N TRP A 304 -11.83 3.45 18.15
CA TRP A 304 -11.39 2.49 19.16
C TRP A 304 -11.22 1.10 18.55
N ARG A 305 -10.19 0.38 18.97
CA ARG A 305 -9.81 -0.94 18.45
C ARG A 305 -10.30 -2.03 19.40
N PRO A 306 -11.32 -2.84 19.04
CA PRO A 306 -11.85 -3.87 19.91
C PRO A 306 -10.77 -4.86 20.35
N GLY A 307 -10.56 -5.00 21.66
CA GLY A 307 -9.57 -5.88 22.25
C GLY A 307 -8.21 -5.24 22.54
N GLU A 308 -8.00 -3.98 22.13
CA GLU A 308 -6.81 -3.19 22.45
C GLU A 308 -7.15 -1.90 23.21
N ASP A 309 -8.13 -1.16 22.71
CA ASP A 309 -8.58 0.10 23.29
C ASP A 309 -9.88 -0.11 24.09
N ALA A 310 -10.10 0.72 25.08
CA ALA A 310 -11.40 0.81 25.75
C ALA A 310 -12.41 1.57 24.86
N PRO A 311 -13.67 1.18 24.84
CA PRO A 311 -14.72 1.92 24.13
C PRO A 311 -14.84 3.36 24.67
N GLU A 312 -14.95 4.32 23.75
CA GLU A 312 -15.22 5.72 24.07
C GLU A 312 -16.61 6.13 23.61
N ALA A 313 -17.33 6.86 24.43
CA ALA A 313 -18.68 7.32 24.08
C ALA A 313 -18.66 8.21 22.83
N GLY A 314 -19.49 7.90 21.84
CA GLY A 314 -19.59 8.64 20.58
C GLY A 314 -18.45 8.42 19.58
N VAL A 315 -17.58 7.45 19.84
CA VAL A 315 -16.53 7.00 18.91
C VAL A 315 -16.91 5.65 18.32
N ASP A 316 -16.94 5.54 16.99
CA ASP A 316 -17.21 4.28 16.30
C ASP A 316 -16.09 3.27 16.55
N SER A 317 -16.44 1.98 16.60
CA SER A 317 -15.40 0.97 16.58
C SER A 317 -14.76 0.87 15.19
N ALA A 318 -13.52 0.40 15.14
CA ALA A 318 -12.84 0.12 13.89
C ALA A 318 -13.64 -0.85 12.99
N TYR A 319 -14.41 -1.77 13.58
CA TYR A 319 -15.25 -2.70 12.81
C TYR A 319 -16.49 -2.03 12.21
N ASP A 320 -17.13 -1.09 12.90
CA ASP A 320 -18.24 -0.32 12.35
C ASP A 320 -17.78 0.54 11.16
N VAL A 321 -16.61 1.17 11.29
CA VAL A 321 -16.00 1.95 10.21
C VAL A 321 -15.64 1.05 9.02
N ALA A 322 -15.04 -0.12 9.26
CA ALA A 322 -14.71 -1.07 8.21
C ALA A 322 -15.98 -1.57 7.50
N GLN A 323 -17.05 -1.92 8.25
CA GLN A 323 -18.31 -2.35 7.65
C GLN A 323 -18.95 -1.26 6.79
N ALA A 324 -18.96 -0.02 7.28
CA ALA A 324 -19.48 1.12 6.52
C ALA A 324 -18.67 1.37 5.24
N ALA A 325 -17.35 1.24 5.30
CA ALA A 325 -16.47 1.40 4.13
C ALA A 325 -16.75 0.35 3.05
N LEU A 326 -16.89 -0.93 3.44
CA LEU A 326 -17.21 -2.01 2.50
C LEU A 326 -18.53 -1.75 1.79
N ARG A 327 -19.60 -1.47 2.54
CA ARG A 327 -20.93 -1.15 1.98
C ARG A 327 -20.87 0.03 1.01
N THR A 328 -20.19 1.09 1.40
CA THR A 328 -20.04 2.28 0.54
C THR A 328 -19.37 1.92 -0.78
N LEU A 329 -18.26 1.20 -0.76
CA LEU A 329 -17.55 0.80 -1.97
C LEU A 329 -18.40 -0.11 -2.87
N GLU A 330 -19.05 -1.12 -2.30
CA GLU A 330 -19.96 -2.00 -3.05
C GLU A 330 -21.11 -1.24 -3.72
N GLU A 331 -21.74 -0.30 -3.01
CA GLU A 331 -22.80 0.56 -3.54
C GLU A 331 -22.30 1.44 -4.70
N LYS A 332 -21.09 2.02 -4.57
CA LYS A 332 -20.48 2.86 -5.63
C LYS A 332 -20.16 2.04 -6.87
N ILE A 333 -19.55 0.86 -6.73
CA ILE A 333 -19.28 -0.06 -7.84
C ILE A 333 -20.60 -0.47 -8.52
N ALA A 334 -21.62 -0.86 -7.75
CA ALA A 334 -22.91 -1.25 -8.31
C ALA A 334 -23.61 -0.08 -9.04
N SER A 335 -23.48 1.14 -8.51
CA SER A 335 -24.01 2.35 -9.17
C SER A 335 -23.27 2.63 -10.49
N HIS A 336 -21.94 2.55 -10.50
CA HIS A 336 -21.13 2.69 -11.71
C HIS A 336 -21.56 1.69 -12.79
N ARG A 337 -21.66 0.39 -12.47
CA ARG A 337 -22.07 -0.66 -13.40
C ARG A 337 -23.45 -0.39 -14.01
N ARG A 338 -24.42 0.08 -13.19
CA ARG A 338 -25.76 0.47 -13.72
C ARG A 338 -25.72 1.65 -14.68
N ARG A 339 -24.81 2.61 -14.52
CA ARG A 339 -24.62 3.74 -15.45
C ARG A 339 -23.99 3.29 -16.76
N SER A 340 -22.99 2.43 -16.73
CA SER A 340 -22.23 1.96 -17.88
C SER A 340 -23.04 1.02 -18.81
N HIS A 341 -24.17 0.50 -18.32
CA HIS A 341 -25.09 -0.34 -19.12
C HIS A 341 -26.29 0.42 -19.71
N ARG A 342 -26.37 1.75 -19.48
CA ARG A 342 -27.39 2.62 -20.10
C ARG A 342 -26.82 3.37 -21.30
#